data_54ec6dd9db5b5d9b0d168f7a7dde9b07
#
_entry.id   54ec6dd9db5b5d9b0d168f7a7dde9b07
#
_cell.length_a   1.000
_cell.length_b   1.000
_cell.length_c   1.000
_cell.angle_alpha   90.00
_cell.angle_beta   90.00
_cell.angle_gamma   90.00
#
_symmetry.space_group_name_H-M   'P 1'
#
loop_
_entity.id
_entity.type
_entity.pdbx_description
1 polymer ?
#
loop_
_entity_poly.entity_id
_entity_poly.type
_entity_poly.pdbx_seq_one_letter_code
_entity_poly.pdbx_strand_id
1 'polypeptide(L)'
;RGLGDVYKRQIYGGISREVELIVTDPTAVSPLYLGSSGVLIHPRAVSTERAEAEAEIHLISKGDNFCRVTLEAFDPDGIQAAAKTIKAKLDGKPVVIPFTVENPRLWDLDHPNLYRMRVSVESDTSRDEIEIATGFRNIRVTPEEGFRLNDSLVRVHGVTLYYDRPGTGSAME
;
A
#
# COMPACT_ATOMS: atom_id res chain seq x y z
N ARG A 1 8.41 -28.10 35.49
CA ARG A 1 8.67 -27.21 34.37
C ARG A 1 7.33 -26.96 33.71
N GLY A 2 6.83 -25.73 33.82
CA GLY A 2 5.45 -25.41 33.54
C GLY A 2 5.10 -25.42 32.05
N LEU A 3 3.85 -25.71 31.78
CA LEU A 3 3.19 -25.65 30.46
C LEU A 3 3.19 -24.24 29.81
N GLY A 4 3.79 -23.24 30.46
CA GLY A 4 3.75 -21.84 29.98
C GLY A 4 4.37 -21.59 28.62
N ASP A 5 5.40 -22.35 28.21
CA ASP A 5 6.00 -22.18 26.88
C ASP A 5 5.24 -22.88 25.74
N VAL A 6 4.38 -23.86 26.09
CA VAL A 6 3.57 -24.59 25.12
C VAL A 6 2.43 -23.68 24.60
N TYR A 7 1.85 -22.85 25.45
CA TYR A 7 0.72 -21.97 25.08
C TYR A 7 1.12 -20.75 24.27
N LYS A 8 2.37 -20.30 24.37
CA LYS A 8 2.86 -19.12 23.61
C LYS A 8 3.03 -19.35 22.10
N ARG A 9 2.97 -20.61 21.65
CA ARG A 9 3.15 -21.00 20.25
C ARG A 9 1.96 -21.76 19.67
N GLN A 10 0.80 -21.65 20.29
CA GLN A 10 -0.41 -22.27 19.74
C GLN A 10 -0.83 -21.52 18.47
N ILE A 11 -1.02 -22.31 17.40
CA ILE A 11 -1.62 -21.82 16.16
C ILE A 11 -3.08 -22.26 16.21
N TYR A 12 -3.97 -21.30 16.31
CA TYR A 12 -5.41 -21.56 16.28
C TYR A 12 -5.83 -21.89 14.85
N GLY A 13 -6.66 -22.93 14.70
CA GLY A 13 -7.30 -23.25 13.41
C GLY A 13 -8.54 -22.39 13.19
N GLY A 14 -8.94 -22.29 11.93
CA GLY A 14 -10.14 -21.55 11.53
C GLY A 14 -9.83 -20.18 10.93
N ILE A 15 -10.90 -19.45 10.60
CA ILE A 15 -10.83 -18.09 10.03
C ILE A 15 -11.12 -17.11 11.16
N SER A 16 -10.12 -16.33 11.56
CA SER A 16 -10.20 -15.39 12.68
C SER A 16 -10.42 -13.93 12.25
N ARG A 17 -10.52 -13.68 10.93
CA ARG A 17 -10.76 -12.35 10.36
C ARG A 17 -11.92 -12.41 9.39
N GLU A 18 -12.40 -11.24 8.96
CA GLU A 18 -13.46 -11.10 7.98
C GLU A 18 -13.13 -11.82 6.66
N VAL A 19 -14.16 -12.29 6.00
CA VAL A 19 -14.08 -12.93 4.68
C VAL A 19 -14.85 -12.07 3.70
N GLU A 20 -14.17 -11.64 2.66
CA GLU A 20 -14.73 -10.80 1.62
C GLU A 20 -14.80 -11.55 0.29
N LEU A 21 -15.85 -11.28 -0.48
CA LEU A 21 -15.97 -11.70 -1.87
C LEU A 21 -15.74 -10.50 -2.78
N ILE A 22 -14.59 -10.49 -3.48
CA ILE A 22 -14.25 -9.44 -4.44
C ILE A 22 -14.70 -9.88 -5.83
N VAL A 23 -15.55 -9.09 -6.48
CA VAL A 23 -16.02 -9.29 -7.85
C VAL A 23 -15.46 -8.17 -8.70
N THR A 24 -14.73 -8.51 -9.75
CA THR A 24 -14.14 -7.55 -10.69
C THR A 24 -14.56 -7.86 -12.12
N ASP A 25 -14.41 -6.90 -13.01
CA ASP A 25 -14.47 -7.13 -14.43
C ASP A 25 -13.31 -8.04 -14.90
N PRO A 26 -13.41 -8.62 -16.12
CA PRO A 26 -12.35 -9.49 -16.67
C PRO A 26 -10.97 -8.82 -16.76
N THR A 27 -10.92 -7.51 -16.99
CA THR A 27 -9.69 -6.72 -16.93
C THR A 27 -9.78 -5.75 -15.76
N ALA A 28 -8.93 -5.95 -14.76
CA ALA A 28 -8.97 -5.23 -13.49
C ALA A 28 -7.58 -5.16 -12.82
N VAL A 29 -7.47 -4.37 -11.77
CA VAL A 29 -6.32 -4.43 -10.84
C VAL A 29 -6.36 -5.77 -10.12
N SER A 30 -5.23 -6.44 -10.00
CA SER A 30 -5.15 -7.79 -9.44
C SER A 30 -5.39 -7.81 -7.92
N PRO A 31 -6.49 -8.38 -7.44
CA PRO A 31 -6.72 -8.56 -6.00
C PRO A 31 -5.89 -9.71 -5.40
N LEU A 32 -5.20 -10.49 -6.25
CA LEU A 32 -4.48 -11.70 -5.86
C LEU A 32 -2.97 -11.50 -5.72
N TYR A 33 -2.44 -10.34 -6.08
CA TYR A 33 -1.00 -10.09 -6.02
C TYR A 33 -0.53 -9.99 -4.57
N LEU A 34 0.14 -11.04 -4.08
CA LEU A 34 0.69 -11.15 -2.72
C LEU A 34 -0.31 -10.80 -1.60
N GLY A 35 -1.62 -10.98 -1.82
CA GLY A 35 -2.66 -10.57 -0.88
C GLY A 35 -2.70 -9.05 -0.65
N SER A 36 -2.21 -8.28 -1.60
CA SER A 36 -2.22 -6.81 -1.58
C SER A 36 -3.36 -6.24 -2.44
N SER A 37 -3.47 -4.92 -2.46
CA SER A 37 -4.38 -4.20 -3.35
C SER A 37 -4.02 -4.31 -4.84
N GLY A 38 -2.88 -4.91 -5.20
CA GLY A 38 -2.37 -4.93 -6.57
C GLY A 38 -1.71 -3.63 -7.03
N VAL A 39 -1.67 -2.61 -6.17
CA VAL A 39 -0.99 -1.32 -6.42
C VAL A 39 0.06 -1.11 -5.35
N LEU A 40 1.30 -0.92 -5.75
CA LEU A 40 2.43 -0.64 -4.87
C LEU A 40 3.02 0.72 -5.22
N ILE A 41 3.24 1.56 -4.21
CA ILE A 41 3.89 2.86 -4.40
C ILE A 41 5.33 2.76 -3.90
N HIS A 42 6.27 3.03 -4.79
CA HIS A 42 7.71 2.99 -4.53
C HIS A 42 8.29 4.41 -4.53
N PRO A 43 8.47 5.05 -3.37
CA PRO A 43 9.20 6.31 -3.30
C PRO A 43 10.63 6.12 -3.78
N ARG A 44 11.10 7.05 -4.64
CA ARG A 44 12.49 7.05 -5.17
C ARG A 44 13.32 8.13 -4.51
N ALA A 45 12.79 9.33 -4.45
CA ALA A 45 13.39 10.46 -3.74
C ALA A 45 12.30 11.27 -3.07
N VAL A 46 12.46 11.55 -1.79
CA VAL A 46 11.47 12.30 -1.00
C VAL A 46 12.16 13.40 -0.21
N SER A 47 11.71 14.62 -0.43
CA SER A 47 12.08 15.82 0.32
C SER A 47 10.85 16.67 0.60
N THR A 48 11.00 17.77 1.32
CA THR A 48 9.95 18.75 1.55
C THR A 48 9.53 19.51 0.29
N GLU A 49 10.41 19.55 -0.71
CA GLU A 49 10.18 20.26 -1.96
C GLU A 49 9.54 19.35 -3.03
N ARG A 50 9.92 18.06 -3.01
CA ARG A 50 9.53 17.14 -4.06
C ARG A 50 9.53 15.69 -3.59
N ALA A 51 8.50 14.94 -3.97
CA ALA A 51 8.45 13.50 -3.86
C ALA A 51 8.38 12.86 -5.25
N GLU A 52 9.41 12.11 -5.63
CA GLU A 52 9.44 11.27 -6.81
C GLU A 52 9.09 9.84 -6.44
N ALA A 53 8.16 9.23 -7.14
CA ALA A 53 7.71 7.88 -6.87
C ALA A 53 7.29 7.16 -8.17
N GLU A 54 7.18 5.85 -8.06
CA GLU A 54 6.62 4.99 -9.09
C GLU A 54 5.44 4.21 -8.51
N ALA A 55 4.34 4.16 -9.25
CA ALA A 55 3.24 3.25 -8.99
C ALA A 55 3.44 1.99 -9.83
N GLU A 56 3.59 0.86 -9.17
CA GLU A 56 3.62 -0.46 -9.79
C GLU A 56 2.23 -1.08 -9.66
N ILE A 57 1.59 -1.34 -10.79
CA ILE A 57 0.20 -1.77 -10.87
C ILE A 57 0.15 -3.13 -11.52
N HIS A 58 -0.34 -4.12 -10.78
CA HIS A 58 -0.53 -5.48 -11.24
C HIS A 58 -1.94 -5.65 -11.78
N LEU A 59 -2.04 -6.04 -13.05
CA LEU A 59 -3.31 -6.20 -13.75
C LEU A 59 -3.60 -7.67 -14.03
N ILE A 60 -4.87 -8.03 -13.98
CA ILE A 60 -5.41 -9.26 -14.56
C ILE A 60 -6.17 -8.91 -15.82
N SER A 61 -6.18 -9.80 -16.81
CA SER A 61 -7.00 -9.63 -18.01
C SER A 61 -7.41 -10.99 -18.58
N LYS A 62 -8.63 -11.04 -19.11
CA LYS A 62 -9.17 -12.18 -19.85
C LYS A 62 -9.75 -11.65 -21.16
N GLY A 63 -8.89 -11.51 -22.18
CA GLY A 63 -9.32 -11.19 -23.54
C GLY A 63 -8.83 -9.86 -24.10
N ASP A 64 -8.65 -8.83 -23.26
CA ASP A 64 -8.10 -7.56 -23.72
C ASP A 64 -6.59 -7.62 -23.89
N ASN A 65 -6.06 -6.91 -24.88
CA ASN A 65 -4.62 -6.81 -25.14
C ASN A 65 -4.02 -5.53 -24.61
N PHE A 66 -4.84 -4.47 -24.46
CA PHE A 66 -4.44 -3.14 -23.99
C PHE A 66 -5.51 -2.57 -23.09
N CYS A 67 -5.08 -1.72 -22.18
CA CYS A 67 -5.97 -0.88 -21.38
C CYS A 67 -5.36 0.52 -21.23
N ARG A 68 -6.19 1.45 -20.77
CA ARG A 68 -5.77 2.76 -20.27
C ARG A 68 -5.67 2.65 -18.76
N VAL A 69 -4.55 3.08 -18.21
CA VAL A 69 -4.34 3.14 -16.76
C VAL A 69 -4.14 4.60 -16.39
N THR A 70 -4.96 5.10 -15.48
CA THR A 70 -4.85 6.45 -14.93
C THR A 70 -4.52 6.37 -13.47
N LEU A 71 -3.46 7.06 -13.07
CA LEU A 71 -3.07 7.29 -11.69
C LEU A 71 -3.39 8.73 -11.31
N GLU A 72 -4.09 8.93 -10.22
CA GLU A 72 -4.34 10.24 -9.61
C GLU A 72 -3.90 10.21 -8.15
N ALA A 73 -3.20 11.24 -7.72
CA ALA A 73 -2.80 11.43 -6.33
C ALA A 73 -3.52 12.63 -5.75
N PHE A 74 -4.23 12.44 -4.65
CA PHE A 74 -4.91 13.51 -3.91
C PHE A 74 -4.20 13.70 -2.57
N ASP A 75 -3.97 14.96 -2.21
CA ASP A 75 -3.34 15.31 -0.94
C ASP A 75 -4.30 15.06 0.25
N PRO A 76 -3.85 15.27 1.50
CA PRO A 76 -4.69 15.09 2.68
C PRO A 76 -5.97 15.95 2.70
N ASP A 77 -6.01 17.07 1.98
CA ASP A 77 -7.18 17.92 1.85
C ASP A 77 -8.09 17.52 0.66
N GLY A 78 -7.70 16.50 -0.10
CA GLY A 78 -8.44 16.03 -1.27
C GLY A 78 -8.14 16.81 -2.56
N ILE A 79 -7.11 17.65 -2.56
CA ILE A 79 -6.68 18.41 -3.74
C ILE A 79 -5.80 17.49 -4.61
N GLN A 80 -6.06 17.48 -5.92
CA GLN A 80 -5.26 16.68 -6.84
C GLN A 80 -3.83 17.22 -6.95
N ALA A 81 -2.88 16.43 -6.46
CA ALA A 81 -1.46 16.77 -6.43
C ALA A 81 -0.69 16.24 -7.65
N ALA A 82 -1.15 15.14 -8.25
CA ALA A 82 -0.58 14.58 -9.47
C ALA A 82 -1.62 13.77 -10.23
N ALA A 83 -1.47 13.69 -11.55
CA ALA A 83 -2.24 12.78 -12.39
C ALA A 83 -1.40 12.33 -13.58
N LYS A 84 -1.54 11.06 -13.98
CA LYS A 84 -0.88 10.51 -15.16
C LYS A 84 -1.68 9.38 -15.77
N THR A 85 -1.84 9.42 -17.09
CA THR A 85 -2.51 8.38 -17.85
C THR A 85 -1.55 7.78 -18.87
N ILE A 86 -1.55 6.46 -18.97
CA ILE A 86 -0.78 5.72 -19.95
C ILE A 86 -1.64 4.65 -20.63
N LYS A 87 -1.26 4.26 -21.84
CA LYS A 87 -1.76 3.05 -22.48
C LYS A 87 -0.84 1.90 -22.13
N ALA A 88 -1.37 0.87 -21.52
CA ALA A 88 -0.63 -0.29 -21.07
C ALA A 88 -0.96 -1.52 -21.92
N LYS A 89 0.06 -2.36 -22.15
CA LYS A 89 -0.12 -3.68 -22.76
C LYS A 89 -0.37 -4.70 -21.66
N LEU A 90 -1.33 -5.58 -21.86
CA LEU A 90 -1.72 -6.64 -20.93
C LEU A 90 -0.96 -7.94 -21.26
N ASP A 91 0.34 -7.95 -20.96
CA ASP A 91 1.24 -9.09 -21.22
C ASP A 91 1.70 -9.82 -19.95
N GLY A 92 0.99 -9.59 -18.84
CA GLY A 92 1.27 -10.18 -17.54
C GLY A 92 2.38 -9.51 -16.74
N LYS A 93 2.98 -8.43 -17.27
CA LYS A 93 3.95 -7.61 -16.54
C LYS A 93 3.25 -6.49 -15.79
N PRO A 94 3.81 -6.04 -14.66
CA PRO A 94 3.28 -4.88 -13.97
C PRO A 94 3.40 -3.62 -14.84
N VAL A 95 2.42 -2.75 -14.69
CA VAL A 95 2.43 -1.42 -15.29
C VAL A 95 3.10 -0.47 -14.33
N VAL A 96 4.19 0.19 -14.75
CA VAL A 96 4.93 1.13 -13.91
C VAL A 96 4.66 2.56 -14.38
N ILE A 97 4.15 3.39 -13.48
CA ILE A 97 3.84 4.80 -13.74
C ILE A 97 4.70 5.67 -12.83
N PRO A 98 5.77 6.31 -13.36
CA PRO A 98 6.50 7.31 -12.59
C PRO A 98 5.68 8.60 -12.47
N PHE A 99 5.66 9.18 -11.29
CA PHE A 99 4.96 10.43 -10.99
C PHE A 99 5.73 11.26 -9.96
N THR A 100 5.35 12.52 -9.84
CA THR A 100 5.96 13.47 -8.92
C THR A 100 4.86 14.25 -8.20
N VAL A 101 5.09 14.51 -6.92
CA VAL A 101 4.29 15.43 -6.12
C VAL A 101 5.20 16.58 -5.69
N GLU A 102 4.83 17.80 -6.05
CA GLU A 102 5.56 19.01 -5.67
C GLU A 102 5.10 19.47 -4.28
N ASN A 103 6.06 19.93 -3.45
CA ASN A 103 5.85 20.39 -2.07
C ASN A 103 4.98 19.42 -1.24
N PRO A 104 5.36 18.14 -1.16
CA PRO A 104 4.55 17.15 -0.48
C PRO A 104 4.46 17.43 1.02
N ARG A 105 3.29 17.21 1.59
CA ARG A 105 3.15 17.09 3.04
C ARG A 105 3.69 15.74 3.46
N LEU A 106 4.85 15.73 4.11
CA LEU A 106 5.48 14.50 4.52
C LEU A 106 4.68 13.81 5.64
N TRP A 107 4.73 12.50 5.64
CA TRP A 107 4.24 11.70 6.75
C TRP A 107 5.29 11.68 7.86
N ASP A 108 4.91 12.08 9.06
CA ASP A 108 5.72 11.95 10.27
C ASP A 108 4.87 11.45 11.45
N LEU A 109 5.47 11.35 12.64
CA LEU A 109 4.80 10.81 13.84
C LEU A 109 3.72 11.75 14.40
N ASP A 110 3.89 13.05 14.23
CA ASP A 110 2.98 14.08 14.74
C ASP A 110 1.93 14.45 13.67
N HIS A 111 2.31 14.32 12.38
CA HIS A 111 1.48 14.65 11.24
C HIS A 111 1.45 13.46 10.26
N PRO A 112 0.63 12.43 10.51
CA PRO A 112 0.56 11.24 9.66
C PRO A 112 -0.20 11.53 8.35
N ASN A 113 0.34 12.43 7.53
CA ASN A 113 -0.25 12.85 6.27
C ASN A 113 -0.32 11.68 5.29
N LEU A 114 -1.52 11.33 4.85
CA LEU A 114 -1.76 10.29 3.87
C LEU A 114 -2.36 10.88 2.60
N TYR A 115 -1.75 10.52 1.49
CA TYR A 115 -2.26 10.76 0.14
C TYR A 115 -3.17 9.63 -0.27
N ARG A 116 -4.27 9.96 -0.92
CA ARG A 116 -5.16 8.99 -1.55
C ARG A 116 -4.74 8.84 -3.01
N MET A 117 -4.33 7.62 -3.36
CA MET A 117 -3.94 7.26 -4.72
C MET A 117 -5.10 6.51 -5.35
N ARG A 118 -5.68 7.06 -6.40
CA ARG A 118 -6.71 6.42 -7.21
C ARG A 118 -6.08 5.86 -8.48
N VAL A 119 -6.34 4.60 -8.75
CA VAL A 119 -5.94 3.93 -9.98
C VAL A 119 -7.19 3.47 -10.70
N SER A 120 -7.40 3.98 -11.91
CA SER A 120 -8.49 3.57 -12.79
C SER A 120 -7.95 2.81 -13.99
N VAL A 121 -8.60 1.72 -14.33
CA VAL A 121 -8.27 0.86 -15.47
C VAL A 121 -9.47 0.84 -16.42
N GLU A 122 -9.24 1.14 -17.69
CA GLU A 122 -10.27 1.09 -18.73
C GLU A 122 -9.77 0.31 -19.94
N SER A 123 -10.52 -0.70 -20.36
CA SER A 123 -10.34 -1.41 -21.61
C SER A 123 -11.59 -1.28 -22.49
N ASP A 124 -11.62 -1.99 -23.61
CA ASP A 124 -12.80 -1.99 -24.49
C ASP A 124 -14.01 -2.66 -23.83
N THR A 125 -13.78 -3.58 -22.88
CA THR A 125 -14.82 -4.43 -22.27
C THR A 125 -14.96 -4.26 -20.76
N SER A 126 -14.03 -3.57 -20.11
CA SER A 126 -13.93 -3.58 -18.64
C SER A 126 -13.56 -2.21 -18.08
N ARG A 127 -14.03 -1.97 -16.86
CA ARG A 127 -13.63 -0.83 -16.03
C ARG A 127 -13.37 -1.31 -14.61
N ASP A 128 -12.33 -0.76 -14.00
CA ASP A 128 -12.02 -1.00 -12.59
C ASP A 128 -11.41 0.25 -11.97
N GLU A 129 -11.65 0.44 -10.69
CA GLU A 129 -11.08 1.55 -9.93
C GLU A 129 -10.74 1.08 -8.52
N ILE A 130 -9.56 1.44 -8.05
CA ILE A 130 -9.14 1.15 -6.69
C ILE A 130 -8.50 2.40 -6.06
N GLU A 131 -8.73 2.59 -4.77
CA GLU A 131 -8.09 3.62 -3.98
C GLU A 131 -7.21 2.99 -2.89
N ILE A 132 -5.99 3.51 -2.76
CA ILE A 132 -5.07 3.15 -1.68
C ILE A 132 -4.55 4.41 -0.99
N ALA A 133 -4.15 4.28 0.27
CA ALA A 133 -3.50 5.35 1.02
C ALA A 133 -1.98 5.14 1.02
N THR A 134 -1.22 6.22 0.86
CA THR A 134 0.25 6.22 0.97
C THR A 134 0.75 7.49 1.64
N GLY A 135 1.86 7.38 2.39
CA GLY A 135 2.54 8.54 2.99
C GLY A 135 3.93 8.70 2.39
N PHE A 136 4.27 9.92 1.99
CA PHE A 136 5.62 10.24 1.54
C PHE A 136 6.52 10.52 2.75
N ARG A 137 7.56 9.72 2.91
CA ARG A 137 8.55 9.86 3.97
C ARG A 137 9.92 9.39 3.51
N ASN A 138 10.95 9.95 4.10
CA ASN A 138 12.32 9.48 3.95
C ASN A 138 12.73 8.73 5.22
N ILE A 139 13.19 7.49 5.08
CA ILE A 139 13.72 6.68 6.19
C ILE A 139 15.17 6.37 5.90
N ARG A 140 16.03 6.70 6.88
CA ARG A 140 17.45 6.36 6.85
C ARG A 140 17.85 5.67 8.15
N VAL A 141 18.60 4.59 8.03
CA VAL A 141 19.14 3.87 9.18
C VAL A 141 20.62 3.65 8.97
N THR A 142 21.43 4.21 9.82
CA THR A 142 22.89 4.00 9.79
C THR A 142 23.40 3.67 11.20
N PRO A 143 24.55 2.96 11.34
CA PRO A 143 25.14 2.68 12.63
C PRO A 143 25.50 3.96 13.41
N GLU A 144 25.92 5.01 12.72
CA GLU A 144 26.40 6.26 13.30
C GLU A 144 25.26 7.19 13.71
N GLU A 145 24.20 7.27 12.89
CA GLU A 145 23.11 8.22 13.06
C GLU A 145 21.84 7.60 13.65
N GLY A 146 21.76 6.24 13.68
CA GLY A 146 20.56 5.53 14.12
C GLY A 146 19.41 5.63 13.13
N PHE A 147 18.17 5.57 13.63
CA PHE A 147 16.95 5.66 12.84
C PHE A 147 16.53 7.11 12.64
N ARG A 148 16.46 7.54 11.39
CA ARG A 148 15.99 8.87 10.99
C ARG A 148 14.74 8.78 10.14
N LEU A 149 13.79 9.66 10.45
CA LEU A 149 12.56 9.88 9.69
C LEU A 149 12.55 11.35 9.25
N ASN A 150 12.48 11.59 7.95
CA ASN A 150 12.56 12.94 7.35
C ASN A 150 13.73 13.75 7.93
N ASP A 151 14.91 13.13 7.99
CA ASP A 151 16.16 13.64 8.54
C ASP A 151 16.15 13.93 10.06
N SER A 152 15.04 13.76 10.75
CA SER A 152 14.96 13.88 12.21
C SER A 152 15.30 12.56 12.90
N LEU A 153 16.11 12.62 13.97
CA LEU A 153 16.42 11.45 14.78
C LEU A 153 15.18 10.99 15.55
N VAL A 154 14.79 9.72 15.37
CA VAL A 154 13.67 9.13 16.09
C VAL A 154 14.16 8.02 17.00
N ARG A 155 13.77 8.07 18.28
CA ARG A 155 13.97 6.97 19.22
C ARG A 155 12.76 6.06 19.20
N VAL A 156 12.98 4.81 18.80
CA VAL A 156 11.92 3.80 18.74
C VAL A 156 11.77 3.15 20.11
N HIS A 157 10.55 3.23 20.66
CA HIS A 157 10.15 2.51 21.85
C HIS A 157 9.13 1.44 21.44
N GLY A 158 9.37 0.21 21.80
CA GLY A 158 8.53 -0.91 21.40
C GLY A 158 8.09 -1.76 22.58
N VAL A 159 6.92 -2.36 22.45
CA VAL A 159 6.40 -3.38 23.37
C VAL A 159 5.93 -4.57 22.55
N THR A 160 5.99 -5.77 23.16
CA THR A 160 5.43 -6.98 22.56
C THR A 160 4.03 -7.21 23.13
N LEU A 161 3.04 -7.26 22.24
CA LEU A 161 1.66 -7.62 22.59
C LEU A 161 1.37 -9.04 22.09
N TYR A 162 0.81 -9.86 22.97
CA TYR A 162 0.27 -11.17 22.61
C TYR A 162 -1.25 -11.05 22.50
N TYR A 163 -1.74 -11.25 21.28
CA TYR A 163 -3.18 -11.28 21.00
C TYR A 163 -3.71 -12.69 21.30
N ASP A 164 -4.05 -12.91 22.55
CA ASP A 164 -4.64 -14.17 23.00
C ASP A 164 -5.64 -13.88 24.13
N ARG A 165 -6.91 -14.23 23.92
CA ARG A 165 -7.98 -14.03 24.88
C ARG A 165 -8.68 -15.36 25.15
N PRO A 166 -8.94 -15.73 26.42
CA PRO A 166 -9.71 -16.92 26.76
C PRO A 166 -11.07 -16.90 26.05
N GLY A 167 -11.38 -17.97 25.33
CA GLY A 167 -12.65 -18.17 24.63
C GLY A 167 -12.68 -17.73 23.18
N THR A 168 -11.87 -16.76 22.76
CA THR A 168 -11.80 -16.26 21.37
C THR A 168 -10.46 -16.47 20.69
N GLY A 169 -9.41 -16.83 21.46
CA GLY A 169 -8.06 -16.98 20.93
C GLY A 169 -7.55 -15.68 20.30
N SER A 170 -7.07 -15.76 19.07
CA SER A 170 -6.57 -14.62 18.30
C SER A 170 -7.66 -13.84 17.55
N ALA A 171 -8.93 -14.28 17.63
CA ALA A 171 -10.06 -13.55 17.05
C ALA A 171 -10.50 -12.44 18.00
N MET A 172 -9.91 -11.27 17.84
CA MET A 172 -10.26 -10.06 18.60
C MET A 172 -10.72 -8.98 17.63
N GLU A 173 -11.79 -8.27 18.01
CA GLU A 173 -12.26 -7.05 17.37
C GLU A 173 -11.36 -5.86 17.69
#